data_deb0ae5048f35de7afcf4e003ed10487
#
_entry.id   deb0ae5048f35de7afcf4e003ed10487
#
_cell.length_a   1.000
_cell.length_b   1.000
_cell.length_c   1.000
_cell.angle_alpha   90.00
_cell.angle_beta   90.00
_cell.angle_gamma   90.00
#
_symmetry.space_group_name_H-M   'P 1'
#
loop_
_entity.id
_entity.type
_entity.pdbx_description
1 polymer ?
#
loop_
_entity_poly.entity_id
_entity_poly.type
_entity_poly.pdbx_seq_one_letter_code
_entity_poly.pdbx_strand_id
1 'polypeptide(L)'
;MQLLLWTISGIYFSFNKIEDVRGSQYLKQIKVVETFKGNKIELEQALLIVTDKTFLKPISIIEITDDKAGSEYRGRSLPLYKVETIDEDNKKINVYLDPYSEKIVAIRSNQWRVWDFMWGIHIMDWNERDNIGNIFLKIFSILALLSAISGIYLFFATNNRSKGST
;
A
#
# COMPACT_ATOMS: atom_id res chain seq x y z
N MET A 1 -2.91 24.19 -1.21
CA MET A 1 -2.18 23.17 -0.43
C MET A 1 -2.46 21.74 -0.91
N GLN A 2 -3.72 21.32 -1.11
CA GLN A 2 -4.06 19.94 -1.56
C GLN A 2 -3.47 19.54 -2.91
N LEU A 3 -3.50 20.43 -3.91
CA LEU A 3 -2.86 20.18 -5.22
C LEU A 3 -1.36 19.87 -5.08
N LEU A 4 -0.67 20.58 -4.16
CA LEU A 4 0.73 20.30 -3.89
C LEU A 4 0.92 18.89 -3.29
N LEU A 5 0.07 18.49 -2.35
CA LEU A 5 0.12 17.14 -1.76
C LEU A 5 -0.14 16.06 -2.81
N TRP A 6 -1.09 16.26 -3.72
CA TRP A 6 -1.35 15.35 -4.82
C TRP A 6 -0.17 15.26 -5.79
N THR A 7 0.46 16.39 -6.10
CA THR A 7 1.65 16.40 -6.96
C THR A 7 2.81 15.65 -6.30
N ILE A 8 3.09 15.91 -5.02
CA ILE A 8 4.17 15.24 -4.28
C ILE A 8 3.91 13.73 -4.19
N SER A 9 2.70 13.32 -3.80
CA SER A 9 2.37 11.90 -3.72
C SER A 9 2.37 11.21 -5.09
N GLY A 10 1.90 11.90 -6.14
CA GLY A 10 1.94 11.39 -7.51
C GLY A 10 3.38 11.18 -8.00
N ILE A 11 4.27 12.12 -7.74
CA ILE A 11 5.70 11.97 -8.03
C ILE A 11 6.27 10.78 -7.25
N TYR A 12 5.99 10.68 -5.96
CA TYR A 12 6.45 9.55 -5.14
C TYR A 12 6.01 8.20 -5.74
N PHE A 13 4.74 8.07 -6.15
CA PHE A 13 4.23 6.83 -6.75
C PHE A 13 4.88 6.50 -8.10
N SER A 14 5.22 7.51 -8.90
CA SER A 14 5.86 7.28 -10.20
C SER A 14 7.29 6.74 -10.09
N PHE A 15 7.97 6.99 -8.97
CA PHE A 15 9.33 6.49 -8.71
C PHE A 15 9.38 5.18 -7.91
N ASN A 16 8.27 4.74 -7.33
CA ASN A 16 8.21 3.51 -6.52
C ASN A 16 7.36 2.44 -7.22
N LYS A 17 8.01 1.40 -7.72
CA LYS A 17 7.32 0.28 -8.35
C LYS A 17 6.46 -0.45 -7.33
N ILE A 18 5.22 -0.71 -7.69
CA ILE A 18 4.24 -1.33 -6.78
C ILE A 18 4.63 -2.74 -6.36
N GLU A 19 5.35 -3.47 -7.20
CA GLU A 19 5.88 -4.80 -6.92
C GLU A 19 6.86 -4.75 -5.74
N ASP A 20 7.79 -3.79 -5.75
CA ASP A 20 8.79 -3.61 -4.70
C ASP A 20 8.11 -3.16 -3.39
N VAL A 21 7.14 -2.26 -3.49
CA VAL A 21 6.32 -1.82 -2.34
C VAL A 21 5.58 -2.99 -1.71
N ARG A 22 5.04 -3.90 -2.52
CA ARG A 22 4.33 -5.10 -2.05
C ARG A 22 5.24 -6.19 -1.51
N GLY A 23 6.56 -6.04 -1.63
CA GLY A 23 7.53 -6.94 -1.06
C GLY A 23 7.88 -8.13 -1.95
N SER A 24 7.69 -8.02 -3.27
CA SER A 24 8.02 -9.11 -4.21
C SER A 24 9.48 -9.54 -4.13
N GLN A 25 10.39 -8.60 -3.81
CA GLN A 25 11.83 -8.85 -3.66
C GLN A 25 12.16 -9.77 -2.48
N TYR A 26 11.25 -9.93 -1.52
CA TYR A 26 11.45 -10.81 -0.36
C TYR A 26 10.99 -12.25 -0.60
N LEU A 27 10.28 -12.51 -1.73
CA LEU A 27 9.77 -13.82 -2.08
C LEU A 27 10.79 -14.61 -2.90
N LYS A 28 11.00 -15.88 -2.55
CA LYS A 28 11.73 -16.82 -3.39
C LYS A 28 10.85 -17.27 -4.55
N GLN A 29 11.45 -17.43 -5.73
CA GLN A 29 10.77 -18.01 -6.89
C GLN A 29 10.66 -19.53 -6.71
N ILE A 30 9.63 -19.98 -6.03
CA ILE A 30 9.33 -21.40 -5.87
C ILE A 30 8.17 -21.73 -6.83
N LYS A 31 8.29 -22.83 -7.59
CA LYS A 31 7.14 -23.40 -8.29
C LYS A 31 6.12 -23.85 -7.23
N VAL A 32 5.09 -23.04 -7.05
CA VAL A 32 4.03 -23.33 -6.07
C VAL A 32 3.22 -24.50 -6.61
N VAL A 33 3.41 -25.67 -6.02
CA VAL A 33 2.41 -26.73 -6.12
C VAL A 33 1.28 -26.30 -5.17
N GLU A 34 0.16 -25.90 -5.74
CA GLU A 34 -1.02 -25.52 -4.94
C GLU A 34 -1.59 -26.77 -4.25
N THR A 35 -1.13 -27.04 -3.05
CA THR A 35 -1.78 -27.99 -2.15
C THR A 35 -2.80 -27.22 -1.33
N PHE A 36 -4.06 -27.32 -1.70
CA PHE A 36 -5.17 -26.80 -0.92
C PHE A 36 -5.33 -27.72 0.30
N LYS A 37 -4.81 -27.33 1.45
CA LYS A 37 -5.05 -28.01 2.72
C LYS A 37 -6.21 -27.32 3.42
N GLY A 38 -7.30 -28.02 3.68
CA GLY A 38 -8.48 -27.47 4.34
C GLY A 38 -8.33 -27.26 5.86
N ASN A 39 -7.24 -27.73 6.48
CA ASN A 39 -7.01 -27.62 7.92
C ASN A 39 -6.07 -26.47 8.25
N LYS A 40 -6.34 -25.80 9.37
CA LYS A 40 -5.48 -24.76 9.92
C LYS A 40 -4.12 -25.35 10.30
N ILE A 41 -3.04 -24.76 9.80
CA ILE A 41 -1.67 -25.17 10.15
C ILE A 41 -1.27 -24.67 11.54
N GLU A 42 -0.30 -25.34 12.16
CA GLU A 42 0.30 -24.93 13.42
C GLU A 42 1.28 -23.77 13.24
N LEU A 43 1.53 -23.02 14.33
CA LEU A 43 2.42 -21.84 14.33
C LEU A 43 3.84 -22.20 13.87
N GLU A 44 4.35 -23.35 14.26
CA GLU A 44 5.69 -23.81 13.86
C GLU A 44 5.78 -24.07 12.35
N GLN A 45 4.74 -24.65 11.75
CA GLN A 45 4.67 -24.85 10.31
C GLN A 45 4.65 -23.51 9.56
N ALA A 46 3.94 -22.52 10.10
CA ALA A 46 3.91 -21.18 9.51
C ALA A 46 5.30 -20.52 9.49
N LEU A 47 6.11 -20.68 10.53
CA LEU A 47 7.50 -20.20 10.57
C LEU A 47 8.36 -20.88 9.50
N LEU A 48 8.21 -22.20 9.33
CA LEU A 48 8.93 -22.95 8.30
C LEU A 48 8.53 -22.49 6.89
N ILE A 49 7.24 -22.27 6.65
CA ILE A 49 6.74 -21.78 5.36
C ILE A 49 7.33 -20.41 5.02
N VAL A 50 7.37 -19.47 6.00
CA VAL A 50 7.96 -18.14 5.78
C VAL A 50 9.46 -18.26 5.48
N THR A 51 10.18 -19.10 6.23
CA THR A 51 11.62 -19.34 5.99
C THR A 51 11.88 -19.96 4.62
N ASP A 52 11.04 -20.89 4.18
CA ASP A 52 11.19 -21.56 2.90
C ASP A 52 10.82 -20.64 1.72
N LYS A 53 9.72 -19.89 1.84
CA LYS A 53 9.19 -19.04 0.76
C LYS A 53 9.81 -17.65 0.69
N THR A 54 10.59 -17.23 1.69
CA THR A 54 11.18 -15.87 1.71
C THR A 54 12.67 -15.90 2.02
N PHE A 55 13.35 -14.79 1.77
CA PHE A 55 14.73 -14.53 2.20
C PHE A 55 14.81 -13.91 3.61
N LEU A 56 13.69 -13.90 4.35
CA LEU A 56 13.56 -13.26 5.64
C LEU A 56 13.77 -14.26 6.77
N LYS A 57 14.28 -13.75 7.91
CA LYS A 57 14.49 -14.54 9.13
C LYS A 57 13.35 -14.27 10.11
N PRO A 58 12.49 -15.28 10.44
CA PRO A 58 11.43 -15.13 11.43
C PRO A 58 11.98 -14.86 12.84
N ILE A 59 11.31 -13.97 13.58
CA ILE A 59 11.64 -13.64 14.99
C ILE A 59 10.51 -14.09 15.90
N SER A 60 9.28 -13.74 15.53
CA SER A 60 8.08 -14.02 16.33
C SER A 60 6.87 -14.27 15.45
N ILE A 61 5.86 -14.91 15.99
CA ILE A 61 4.60 -15.18 15.31
C ILE A 61 3.43 -14.96 16.27
N ILE A 62 2.39 -14.31 15.76
CA ILE A 62 1.11 -14.15 16.47
C ILE A 62 -0.04 -14.45 15.52
N GLU A 63 -1.13 -14.96 16.07
CA GLU A 63 -2.39 -15.08 15.36
C GLU A 63 -3.20 -13.79 15.47
N ILE A 64 -3.78 -13.35 14.35
CA ILE A 64 -4.68 -12.20 14.27
C ILE A 64 -6.07 -12.71 13.92
N THR A 65 -7.02 -12.45 14.79
CA THR A 65 -8.43 -12.83 14.65
C THR A 65 -9.36 -11.64 14.43
N ASP A 66 -8.91 -10.44 14.85
CA ASP A 66 -9.71 -9.23 14.84
C ASP A 66 -9.37 -8.34 13.66
N ASP A 67 -10.40 -7.84 12.96
CA ASP A 67 -10.21 -6.82 11.94
C ASP A 67 -10.03 -5.44 12.60
N LYS A 68 -9.04 -4.71 12.11
CA LYS A 68 -8.73 -3.36 12.60
C LYS A 68 -8.58 -2.41 11.43
N ALA A 69 -9.41 -1.37 11.41
CA ALA A 69 -9.34 -0.30 10.42
C ALA A 69 -7.92 0.30 10.33
N GLY A 70 -7.44 0.55 9.11
CA GLY A 70 -6.11 1.08 8.86
C GLY A 70 -4.94 0.13 9.17
N SER A 71 -5.21 -1.14 9.49
CA SER A 71 -4.19 -2.14 9.75
C SER A 71 -3.37 -2.48 8.50
N GLU A 72 -2.18 -3.07 8.70
CA GLU A 72 -1.33 -3.56 7.61
C GLU A 72 -1.94 -4.75 6.85
N TYR A 73 -2.90 -5.43 7.45
CA TYR A 73 -3.59 -6.62 6.91
C TYR A 73 -5.03 -6.34 6.47
N ARG A 74 -5.48 -5.08 6.49
CA ARG A 74 -6.83 -4.70 6.08
C ARG A 74 -7.20 -5.26 4.71
N GLY A 75 -8.46 -5.62 4.53
CA GLY A 75 -8.97 -6.25 3.30
C GLY A 75 -8.51 -7.69 3.09
N ARG A 76 -7.95 -8.35 4.12
CA ARG A 76 -7.58 -9.77 4.09
C ARG A 76 -8.55 -10.58 4.93
N SER A 77 -8.80 -11.82 4.50
CA SER A 77 -9.61 -12.75 5.28
C SER A 77 -8.89 -13.15 6.57
N LEU A 78 -9.61 -13.19 7.68
CA LEU A 78 -9.13 -13.64 8.97
C LEU A 78 -9.57 -15.08 9.26
N PRO A 79 -8.87 -15.83 10.12
CA PRO A 79 -7.66 -15.44 10.84
C PRO A 79 -6.40 -15.38 9.96
N LEU A 80 -5.38 -14.65 10.41
CA LEU A 80 -4.06 -14.59 9.78
C LEU A 80 -2.95 -14.85 10.78
N TYR A 81 -1.84 -15.42 10.34
CA TYR A 81 -0.60 -15.42 11.09
C TYR A 81 0.25 -14.24 10.67
N LYS A 82 0.58 -13.37 11.63
CA LYS A 82 1.59 -12.32 11.46
C LYS A 82 2.92 -12.84 11.96
N VAL A 83 3.87 -12.99 11.05
CA VAL A 83 5.25 -13.35 11.35
C VAL A 83 6.10 -12.09 11.30
N GLU A 84 6.68 -11.69 12.41
CA GLU A 84 7.69 -10.64 12.45
C GLU A 84 9.01 -11.20 12.00
N THR A 85 9.64 -10.57 11.04
CA THR A 85 10.87 -11.02 10.41
C THR A 85 11.87 -9.88 10.29
N ILE A 86 13.12 -10.24 10.01
CA ILE A 86 14.18 -9.30 9.60
C ILE A 86 14.79 -9.73 8.26
N ASP A 87 15.25 -8.74 7.51
CA ASP A 87 16.07 -8.95 6.32
C ASP A 87 17.58 -9.02 6.68
N GLU A 88 18.42 -9.09 5.65
CA GLU A 88 19.90 -9.13 5.80
C GLU A 88 20.46 -7.85 6.46
N ASP A 89 19.78 -6.73 6.31
CA ASP A 89 20.14 -5.44 6.92
C ASP A 89 19.53 -5.25 8.31
N ASN A 90 18.94 -6.28 8.93
CA ASN A 90 18.21 -6.23 10.20
C ASN A 90 16.99 -5.28 10.20
N LYS A 91 16.41 -4.98 9.03
CA LYS A 91 15.18 -4.20 8.93
C LYS A 91 13.98 -5.07 9.24
N LYS A 92 13.07 -4.56 10.08
CA LYS A 92 11.85 -5.27 10.48
C LYS A 92 10.83 -5.29 9.35
N ILE A 93 10.34 -6.48 9.03
CA ILE A 93 9.36 -6.76 7.99
C ILE A 93 8.29 -7.68 8.56
N ASN A 94 7.01 -7.33 8.36
CA ASN A 94 5.89 -8.18 8.76
C ASN A 94 5.43 -9.01 7.56
N VAL A 95 5.34 -10.32 7.77
CA VAL A 95 4.79 -11.27 6.78
C VAL A 95 3.46 -11.78 7.31
N TYR A 96 2.43 -11.70 6.47
CA TYR A 96 1.09 -12.19 6.78
C TYR A 96 0.81 -13.44 5.97
N LEU A 97 0.49 -14.53 6.67
CA LEU A 97 0.22 -15.85 6.11
C LEU A 97 -1.21 -16.26 6.42
N ASP A 98 -1.91 -16.77 5.41
CA ASP A 98 -3.19 -17.42 5.59
C ASP A 98 -2.97 -18.86 6.10
N PRO A 99 -3.48 -19.20 7.30
CA PRO A 99 -3.23 -20.49 7.93
C PRO A 99 -3.90 -21.68 7.26
N TYR A 100 -4.86 -21.46 6.36
CA TYR A 100 -5.58 -22.53 5.67
C TYR A 100 -5.03 -22.81 4.28
N SER A 101 -4.66 -21.76 3.54
CA SER A 101 -4.11 -21.90 2.20
C SER A 101 -2.58 -21.92 2.15
N GLU A 102 -1.91 -21.71 3.29
CA GLU A 102 -0.44 -21.64 3.39
C GLU A 102 0.18 -20.57 2.46
N LYS A 103 -0.62 -19.56 2.06
CA LYS A 103 -0.19 -18.51 1.16
C LYS A 103 0.26 -17.28 1.93
N ILE A 104 1.39 -16.71 1.55
CA ILE A 104 1.79 -15.38 2.00
C ILE A 104 0.87 -14.38 1.29
N VAL A 105 -0.01 -13.73 2.06
CA VAL A 105 -1.03 -12.80 1.55
C VAL A 105 -0.59 -11.35 1.57
N ALA A 106 0.42 -11.03 2.39
CA ALA A 106 0.99 -9.69 2.43
C ALA A 106 2.40 -9.68 3.04
N ILE A 107 3.26 -8.80 2.53
CA ILE A 107 4.56 -8.46 3.11
C ILE A 107 4.58 -6.95 3.33
N ARG A 108 4.98 -6.50 4.52
CA ARG A 108 4.92 -5.09 4.95
C ARG A 108 6.26 -4.63 5.48
N SER A 109 7.00 -3.95 4.63
CA SER A 109 8.26 -3.28 4.93
C SER A 109 8.04 -1.81 5.30
N ASN A 110 9.10 -1.10 5.68
CA ASN A 110 9.04 0.35 5.87
C ASN A 110 8.68 1.09 4.57
N GLN A 111 9.14 0.60 3.41
CA GLN A 111 8.77 1.16 2.12
C GLN A 111 7.26 1.08 1.90
N TRP A 112 6.64 -0.05 2.25
CA TRP A 112 5.18 -0.19 2.20
C TRP A 112 4.48 0.80 3.14
N ARG A 113 4.99 1.00 4.37
CA ARG A 113 4.38 1.93 5.34
C ARG A 113 4.41 3.38 4.84
N VAL A 114 5.53 3.80 4.24
CA VAL A 114 5.65 5.12 3.62
C VAL A 114 4.68 5.26 2.43
N TRP A 115 4.61 4.23 1.58
CA TRP A 115 3.68 4.22 0.45
C TRP A 115 2.23 4.31 0.92
N ASP A 116 1.86 3.53 1.92
CA ASP A 116 0.53 3.50 2.52
C ASP A 116 0.14 4.86 3.15
N PHE A 117 1.09 5.51 3.82
CA PHE A 117 0.91 6.86 4.34
C PHE A 117 0.66 7.88 3.20
N MET A 118 1.48 7.86 2.16
CA MET A 118 1.30 8.72 0.98
C MET A 118 -0.03 8.45 0.27
N TRP A 119 -0.46 7.18 0.23
CA TRP A 119 -1.76 6.80 -0.30
C TRP A 119 -2.90 7.41 0.51
N GLY A 120 -2.87 7.31 1.84
CA GLY A 120 -3.86 7.94 2.70
C GLY A 120 -3.98 9.46 2.50
N ILE A 121 -2.85 10.15 2.33
CA ILE A 121 -2.81 11.58 1.97
C ILE A 121 -3.43 11.81 0.59
N HIS A 122 -3.10 10.98 -0.39
CA HIS A 122 -3.56 11.14 -1.76
C HIS A 122 -5.08 11.02 -1.89
N ILE A 123 -5.67 10.02 -1.23
CA ILE A 123 -7.12 9.80 -1.25
C ILE A 123 -7.87 10.55 -0.14
N MET A 124 -7.15 11.33 0.71
CA MET A 124 -7.73 12.09 1.83
C MET A 124 -8.50 11.22 2.83
N ASP A 125 -8.03 9.99 3.01
CA ASP A 125 -8.51 9.06 4.02
C ASP A 125 -7.36 8.68 4.96
N TRP A 126 -7.27 9.38 6.09
CA TRP A 126 -6.18 9.22 7.04
C TRP A 126 -6.37 8.01 7.97
N ASN A 127 -7.61 7.54 8.12
CA ASN A 127 -7.97 6.53 9.10
C ASN A 127 -7.94 5.12 8.51
N GLU A 128 -8.74 4.87 7.51
CA GLU A 128 -8.89 3.53 6.90
C GLU A 128 -7.93 3.31 5.73
N ARG A 129 -7.62 4.39 4.97
CA ARG A 129 -6.76 4.40 3.79
C ARG A 129 -7.23 3.51 2.65
N ASP A 130 -8.55 3.29 2.59
CA ASP A 130 -9.21 2.45 1.60
C ASP A 130 -10.44 3.12 0.99
N ASN A 131 -10.99 4.17 1.64
CA ASN A 131 -12.22 4.83 1.21
C ASN A 131 -11.96 5.90 0.14
N ILE A 132 -11.89 5.48 -1.12
CA ILE A 132 -11.80 6.39 -2.29
C ILE A 132 -13.09 7.18 -2.51
N GLY A 133 -14.21 6.71 -1.93
CA GLY A 133 -15.52 7.35 -2.07
C GLY A 133 -15.79 8.50 -1.09
N ASN A 134 -14.82 8.93 -0.28
CA ASN A 134 -15.03 9.91 0.77
C ASN A 134 -15.37 11.31 0.22
N ILE A 135 -16.11 12.08 1.03
CA ILE A 135 -16.64 13.39 0.61
C ILE A 135 -15.52 14.43 0.39
N PHE A 136 -14.44 14.35 1.17
CA PHE A 136 -13.32 15.29 1.02
C PHE A 136 -12.64 15.13 -0.34
N LEU A 137 -12.36 13.89 -0.75
CA LEU A 137 -11.76 13.62 -2.07
C LEU A 137 -12.65 14.16 -3.20
N LYS A 138 -13.98 13.96 -3.12
CA LYS A 138 -14.93 14.48 -4.11
C LYS A 138 -14.92 16.00 -4.19
N ILE A 139 -15.01 16.69 -3.06
CA ILE A 139 -14.99 18.16 -2.99
C ILE A 139 -13.69 18.71 -3.56
N PHE A 140 -12.55 18.21 -3.11
CA PHE A 140 -11.25 18.72 -3.56
C PHE A 140 -10.96 18.38 -5.02
N SER A 141 -11.47 17.27 -5.55
CA SER A 141 -11.37 16.95 -6.98
C SER A 141 -12.13 17.97 -7.84
N ILE A 142 -13.34 18.36 -7.43
CA ILE A 142 -14.12 19.39 -8.12
C ILE A 142 -13.40 20.73 -8.05
N LEU A 143 -12.91 21.14 -6.87
CA LEU A 143 -12.16 22.38 -6.71
C LEU A 143 -10.88 22.40 -7.55
N ALA A 144 -10.16 21.28 -7.64
CA ALA A 144 -8.98 21.14 -8.49
C ALA A 144 -9.33 21.32 -9.97
N LEU A 145 -10.43 20.72 -10.43
CA LEU A 145 -10.90 20.86 -11.81
C LEU A 145 -11.26 22.34 -12.11
N LEU A 146 -12.02 22.99 -11.24
CA LEU A 146 -12.38 24.40 -11.40
C LEU A 146 -11.13 25.32 -11.44
N SER A 147 -10.15 25.03 -10.58
CA SER A 147 -8.88 25.77 -10.56
C SER A 147 -8.10 25.58 -11.87
N ALA A 148 -8.05 24.38 -12.40
CA ALA A 148 -7.38 24.10 -13.68
C ALA A 148 -8.06 24.81 -14.84
N ILE A 149 -9.40 24.76 -14.93
CA ILE A 149 -10.18 25.46 -15.97
C ILE A 149 -9.97 26.98 -15.86
N SER A 150 -10.01 27.54 -14.65
CA SER A 150 -9.78 28.97 -14.42
C SER A 150 -8.37 29.40 -14.84
N GLY A 151 -7.36 28.58 -14.56
CA GLY A 151 -5.99 28.84 -14.99
C GLY A 151 -5.84 28.87 -16.51
N ILE A 152 -6.44 27.90 -17.20
CA ILE A 152 -6.46 27.85 -18.67
C ILE A 152 -7.17 29.08 -19.24
N TYR A 153 -8.34 29.45 -18.71
CA TYR A 153 -9.08 30.63 -19.14
C TYR A 153 -8.25 31.92 -18.99
N LEU A 154 -7.64 32.12 -17.82
CA LEU A 154 -6.81 33.28 -17.56
C LEU A 154 -5.60 33.37 -18.50
N PHE A 155 -4.95 32.23 -18.78
CA PHE A 155 -3.83 32.19 -19.73
C PHE A 155 -4.22 32.72 -21.10
N PHE A 156 -5.35 32.28 -21.68
CA PHE A 156 -5.81 32.74 -22.97
C PHE A 156 -6.32 34.21 -22.94
N ALA A 157 -7.01 34.61 -21.87
CA ALA A 157 -7.52 35.96 -21.71
C ALA A 157 -6.39 37.00 -21.61
N THR A 158 -5.32 36.70 -20.87
CA THR A 158 -4.16 37.60 -20.73
C THR A 158 -3.32 37.64 -22.01
N ASN A 159 -3.13 36.52 -22.69
CA ASN A 159 -2.38 36.45 -23.95
C ASN A 159 -3.05 37.28 -25.08
N ASN A 160 -4.38 37.28 -25.15
CA ASN A 160 -5.13 38.07 -26.13
C ASN A 160 -5.05 39.59 -25.85
N ARG A 161 -4.99 40.01 -24.57
CA ARG A 161 -4.80 41.42 -24.22
C ARG A 161 -3.41 41.96 -24.62
N SER A 162 -2.38 41.15 -24.48
CA SER A 162 -1.01 41.52 -24.90
C SER A 162 -0.87 41.76 -26.41
N LYS A 163 -1.63 41.01 -27.23
CA LYS A 163 -1.61 41.17 -28.71
C LYS A 163 -2.43 42.33 -29.24
N GLY A 164 -3.32 42.90 -28.45
CA GLY A 164 -4.17 44.06 -28.86
C GLY A 164 -3.59 45.41 -28.46
N SER A 165 -2.40 45.49 -27.85
CA SER A 165 -1.74 46.72 -27.38
C SER A 165 -0.50 47.11 -28.21
N THR A 166 -0.31 46.49 -29.36
CA THR A 166 0.69 46.87 -30.39
C THR A 166 -0.05 47.41 -31.63
#